data_1dc1dabb04a8bdf57a4926813129959a
#
_entry.id   1dc1dabb04a8bdf57a4926813129959a
#
_cell.length_a   1.000
_cell.length_b   1.000
_cell.length_c   1.000
_cell.angle_alpha   90.00
_cell.angle_beta   90.00
_cell.angle_gamma   90.00
#
_symmetry.space_group_name_H-M   'P 1'
#
loop_
_entity.id
_entity.type
_entity.pdbx_description
1 polymer ?
#
loop_
_entity_poly.entity_id
_entity_poly.type
_entity_poly.pdbx_seq_one_letter_code
_entity_poly.pdbx_strand_id
1 'polypeptide(L)'
;EGLLWEAMRASIAIPFVFAPRKVGDRLLMDGFLSDPLPVNVAIQERAGVILAMGFESPNLRRFSSPMRLGLQLTSVMTNNLLRSRFAFHNLTHFTEVIPILPEFRQPVGIFDTRKIPYVIEEGRRAAMPHIPYIRKLMAEVPA
;
A
#
# COMPACT_ATOMS: atom_id res chain seq x y z
N GLU A 1 18.29 12.85 -3.04
CA GLU A 1 17.84 14.24 -2.89
C GLU A 1 17.06 14.64 -4.15
N GLY A 2 15.88 15.25 -3.97
CA GLY A 2 15.00 15.66 -5.06
C GLY A 2 13.76 16.39 -4.53
N LEU A 3 12.94 16.90 -5.44
CA LEU A 3 11.71 17.60 -5.05
C LEU A 3 10.64 16.60 -4.61
N LEU A 4 10.10 16.77 -3.41
CA LEU A 4 9.07 15.87 -2.85
C LEU A 4 7.86 15.70 -3.78
N TRP A 5 7.41 16.78 -4.43
CA TRP A 5 6.28 16.72 -5.35
C TRP A 5 6.55 15.85 -6.59
N GLU A 6 7.81 15.78 -7.08
CA GLU A 6 8.17 14.89 -8.18
C GLU A 6 8.11 13.42 -7.77
N ALA A 7 8.60 13.12 -6.57
CA ALA A 7 8.48 11.78 -5.99
C ALA A 7 7.01 11.36 -5.80
N MET A 8 6.18 12.26 -5.25
CA MET A 8 4.73 12.04 -5.12
C MET A 8 4.06 11.82 -6.49
N ARG A 9 4.40 12.66 -7.48
CA ARG A 9 3.86 12.53 -8.84
C ARG A 9 4.26 11.22 -9.50
N ALA A 10 5.48 10.75 -9.29
CA ALA A 10 5.93 9.45 -9.77
C ALA A 10 5.21 8.30 -9.05
N SER A 11 5.04 8.41 -7.73
CA SER A 11 4.39 7.39 -6.90
C SER A 11 2.91 7.18 -7.22
N ILE A 12 2.23 8.14 -7.85
CA ILE A 12 0.83 8.00 -8.29
C ILE A 12 0.71 7.71 -9.79
N ALA A 13 1.80 7.44 -10.50
CA ALA A 13 1.79 7.15 -11.93
C ALA A 13 1.33 5.71 -12.21
N ILE A 14 0.04 5.45 -11.92
CA ILE A 14 -0.62 4.15 -12.12
C ILE A 14 -0.58 3.78 -13.61
N PRO A 15 -0.07 2.59 -13.98
CA PRO A 15 -0.04 2.13 -15.35
C PRO A 15 -1.42 2.17 -16.02
N PHE A 16 -1.45 2.46 -17.29
CA PHE A 16 -2.66 2.62 -18.11
C PHE A 16 -3.54 3.82 -17.74
N VAL A 17 -3.32 4.48 -16.59
CA VAL A 17 -4.08 5.67 -16.14
C VAL A 17 -3.25 6.94 -16.30
N PHE A 18 -2.00 6.90 -15.88
CA PHE A 18 -1.08 8.04 -15.94
C PHE A 18 0.23 7.69 -16.67
N ALA A 19 0.78 8.68 -17.37
CA ALA A 19 2.08 8.53 -17.98
C ALA A 19 3.19 8.42 -16.91
N PRO A 20 4.22 7.60 -17.15
CA PRO A 20 5.41 7.56 -16.31
C PRO A 20 6.06 8.95 -16.16
N ARG A 21 6.66 9.21 -14.99
CA ARG A 21 7.35 10.47 -14.71
C ARG A 21 8.84 10.33 -14.92
N LYS A 22 9.42 11.20 -15.76
CA LYS A 22 10.87 11.33 -15.86
C LYS A 22 11.39 12.19 -14.71
N VAL A 23 12.32 11.65 -13.91
CA VAL A 23 13.01 12.35 -12.83
C VAL A 23 14.51 12.12 -13.02
N GLY A 24 15.25 13.16 -13.38
CA GLY A 24 16.62 13.02 -13.86
C GLY A 24 16.67 12.11 -15.10
N ASP A 25 17.53 11.12 -15.07
CA ASP A 25 17.67 10.12 -16.16
C ASP A 25 16.79 8.88 -15.99
N ARG A 26 15.97 8.84 -14.93
CA ARG A 26 15.10 7.69 -14.61
C ARG A 26 13.67 7.95 -15.06
N LEU A 27 13.05 6.91 -15.64
CA LEU A 27 11.62 6.87 -15.91
C LEU A 27 10.94 6.12 -14.75
N LEU A 28 10.17 6.83 -13.95
CA LEU A 28 9.53 6.31 -12.75
C LEU A 28 8.04 6.08 -12.97
N MET A 29 7.52 5.05 -12.33
CA MET A 29 6.10 4.69 -12.28
C MET A 29 5.69 4.46 -10.84
N ASP A 30 4.40 4.15 -10.62
CA ASP A 30 3.84 3.83 -9.31
C ASP A 30 4.65 2.73 -8.63
N GLY A 31 5.12 3.01 -7.41
CA GLY A 31 5.91 2.09 -6.61
C GLY A 31 5.14 0.85 -6.18
N PHE A 32 3.84 0.87 -6.18
CA PHE A 32 2.97 -0.27 -5.89
C PHE A 32 3.23 -1.47 -6.81
N LEU A 33 3.78 -1.23 -8.01
CA LEU A 33 4.14 -2.30 -8.95
C LEU A 33 5.34 -3.14 -8.51
N SER A 34 6.27 -2.52 -7.80
CA SER A 34 7.52 -3.17 -7.36
C SER A 34 7.48 -3.60 -5.91
N ASP A 35 6.95 -2.75 -5.06
CA ASP A 35 6.80 -3.03 -3.63
C ASP A 35 5.54 -2.34 -3.07
N PRO A 36 4.40 -3.04 -3.05
CA PRO A 36 3.14 -2.49 -2.55
C PRO A 36 3.17 -2.21 -1.05
N LEU A 37 4.15 -2.76 -0.33
CA LEU A 37 4.31 -2.57 1.10
C LEU A 37 5.80 -2.52 1.45
N PRO A 38 6.45 -1.34 1.38
CA PRO A 38 7.91 -1.19 1.49
C PRO A 38 8.41 -1.31 2.96
N VAL A 39 8.01 -2.38 3.65
CA VAL A 39 8.39 -2.68 5.02
C VAL A 39 9.90 -2.87 5.15
N ASN A 40 10.55 -3.44 4.12
CA ASN A 40 12.00 -3.62 4.10
C ASN A 40 12.76 -2.29 4.25
N VAL A 41 12.24 -1.21 3.66
CA VAL A 41 12.85 0.12 3.78
C VAL A 41 12.77 0.60 5.24
N ALA A 42 11.61 0.46 5.89
CA ALA A 42 11.46 0.83 7.29
C ALA A 42 12.35 0.00 8.23
N ILE A 43 12.54 -1.29 7.93
CA ILE A 43 13.48 -2.16 8.67
C ILE A 43 14.92 -1.68 8.48
N GLN A 44 15.33 -1.35 7.26
CA GLN A 44 16.67 -0.81 6.98
C GLN A 44 16.93 0.51 7.71
N GLU A 45 15.90 1.34 7.86
CA GLU A 45 15.94 2.58 8.67
C GLU A 45 15.80 2.32 10.18
N ARG A 46 15.88 1.04 10.61
CA ARG A 46 15.85 0.62 12.02
C ARG A 46 14.58 1.01 12.78
N ALA A 47 13.44 1.05 12.10
CA ALA A 47 12.15 1.24 12.78
C ALA A 47 11.86 0.05 13.70
N GLY A 48 11.62 0.32 14.99
CA GLY A 48 11.29 -0.72 15.99
C GLY A 48 9.85 -1.23 15.83
N VAL A 49 8.93 -0.36 15.44
CA VAL A 49 7.51 -0.67 15.19
C VAL A 49 7.11 -0.14 13.83
N ILE A 50 6.51 -0.97 13.00
CA ILE A 50 6.06 -0.61 11.65
C ILE A 50 4.55 -0.84 11.53
N LEU A 51 3.79 0.23 11.25
CA LEU A 51 2.38 0.14 10.90
C LEU A 51 2.27 0.01 9.38
N ALA A 52 2.00 -1.19 8.91
CA ALA A 52 1.98 -1.51 7.49
C ALA A 52 0.56 -1.48 6.94
N MET A 53 0.16 -0.35 6.33
CA MET A 53 -1.15 -0.21 5.71
C MET A 53 -1.12 -0.68 4.27
N GLY A 54 -1.88 -1.71 3.97
CA GLY A 54 -2.03 -2.27 2.62
C GLY A 54 -3.49 -2.29 2.16
N PHE A 55 -3.68 -2.45 0.86
CA PHE A 55 -4.99 -2.57 0.24
C PHE A 55 -5.00 -3.75 -0.71
N GLU A 56 -5.94 -4.67 -0.55
CA GLU A 56 -6.20 -5.69 -1.55
C GLU A 56 -7.20 -5.15 -2.58
N SER A 57 -6.81 -5.17 -3.85
CA SER A 57 -7.71 -4.80 -4.94
C SER A 57 -8.69 -5.95 -5.23
N PRO A 58 -9.99 -5.68 -5.34
CA PRO A 58 -10.97 -6.73 -5.65
C PRO A 58 -10.75 -7.26 -7.07
N ASN A 59 -10.92 -8.57 -7.23
CA ASN A 59 -10.86 -9.21 -8.54
C ASN A 59 -12.08 -8.82 -9.38
N LEU A 60 -11.85 -8.29 -10.58
CA LEU A 60 -12.91 -8.01 -11.54
C LEU A 60 -13.46 -9.33 -12.12
N ARG A 61 -14.77 -9.48 -12.10
CA ARG A 61 -15.45 -10.68 -12.64
C ARG A 61 -15.70 -10.62 -14.14
N ARG A 62 -15.55 -9.45 -14.78
CA ARG A 62 -15.81 -9.25 -16.21
C ARG A 62 -14.79 -8.28 -16.81
N PHE A 63 -14.26 -8.64 -17.96
CA PHE A 63 -13.31 -7.85 -18.74
C PHE A 63 -14.05 -7.23 -19.92
N SER A 64 -14.25 -5.92 -19.91
CA SER A 64 -14.95 -5.19 -20.96
C SER A 64 -14.01 -4.39 -21.88
N SER A 65 -12.72 -4.35 -21.57
CA SER A 65 -11.71 -3.68 -22.40
C SER A 65 -10.30 -4.16 -22.08
N PRO A 66 -9.34 -4.04 -23.03
CA PRO A 66 -7.93 -4.36 -22.80
C PRO A 66 -7.32 -3.59 -21.62
N MET A 67 -7.71 -2.34 -21.43
CA MET A 67 -7.29 -1.51 -20.29
C MET A 67 -7.72 -2.13 -18.96
N ARG A 68 -8.97 -2.59 -18.85
CA ARG A 68 -9.47 -3.26 -17.63
C ARG A 68 -8.74 -4.57 -17.38
N LEU A 69 -8.41 -5.32 -18.42
CA LEU A 69 -7.59 -6.52 -18.30
C LEU A 69 -6.20 -6.17 -17.76
N GLY A 70 -5.54 -5.16 -18.30
CA GLY A 70 -4.24 -4.68 -17.81
C GLY A 70 -4.27 -4.29 -16.33
N LEU A 71 -5.26 -3.50 -15.91
CA LEU A 71 -5.45 -3.12 -14.50
C LEU A 71 -5.71 -4.36 -13.61
N GLN A 72 -6.47 -5.34 -14.10
CA GLN A 72 -6.70 -6.58 -13.35
C GLN A 72 -5.43 -7.42 -13.19
N LEU A 73 -4.64 -7.56 -14.26
CA LEU A 73 -3.35 -8.27 -14.19
C LEU A 73 -2.43 -7.60 -13.17
N THR A 74 -2.32 -6.27 -13.22
CA THR A 74 -1.57 -5.49 -12.22
C THR A 74 -2.09 -5.77 -10.80
N SER A 75 -3.41 -5.75 -10.58
CA SER A 75 -4.01 -6.02 -9.27
C SER A 75 -3.70 -7.43 -8.76
N VAL A 76 -3.78 -8.45 -9.62
CA VAL A 76 -3.46 -9.84 -9.24
C VAL A 76 -1.98 -9.96 -8.86
N MET A 77 -1.08 -9.37 -9.65
CA MET A 77 0.36 -9.41 -9.39
C MET A 77 0.70 -8.70 -8.07
N THR A 78 0.15 -7.51 -7.85
CA THR A 78 0.43 -6.72 -6.64
C THR A 78 -0.22 -7.33 -5.40
N ASN A 79 -1.42 -7.93 -5.48
CA ASN A 79 -2.02 -8.67 -4.37
C ASN A 79 -1.15 -9.89 -3.99
N ASN A 80 -0.63 -10.63 -4.96
CA ASN A 80 0.27 -11.76 -4.69
C ASN A 80 1.58 -11.28 -4.06
N LEU A 81 2.14 -10.18 -4.54
CA LEU A 81 3.34 -9.58 -3.97
C LEU A 81 3.11 -9.11 -2.53
N LEU A 82 1.99 -8.45 -2.26
CA LEU A 82 1.58 -8.03 -0.92
C LEU A 82 1.49 -9.23 0.05
N ARG A 83 0.79 -10.29 -0.36
CA ARG A 83 0.65 -11.52 0.45
C ARG A 83 1.99 -12.19 0.70
N SER A 84 2.86 -12.28 -0.31
CA SER A 84 4.21 -12.83 -0.17
C SER A 84 5.05 -12.01 0.80
N ARG A 85 4.95 -10.68 0.77
CA ARG A 85 5.66 -9.81 1.72
C ARG A 85 5.19 -10.05 3.16
N PHE A 86 3.88 -10.10 3.42
CA PHE A 86 3.37 -10.42 4.76
C PHE A 86 3.82 -11.79 5.25
N ALA A 87 3.74 -12.82 4.40
CA ALA A 87 4.20 -14.16 4.77
C ALA A 87 5.69 -14.17 5.13
N PHE A 88 6.53 -13.45 4.38
CA PHE A 88 7.96 -13.36 4.65
C PHE A 88 8.24 -12.61 5.96
N HIS A 89 7.56 -11.49 6.23
CA HIS A 89 7.78 -10.71 7.45
C HIS A 89 7.36 -11.44 8.72
N ASN A 90 6.35 -12.31 8.66
CA ASN A 90 5.96 -13.15 9.80
C ASN A 90 7.06 -14.15 10.22
N LEU A 91 8.08 -14.38 9.39
CA LEU A 91 9.22 -15.24 9.68
C LEU A 91 10.43 -14.48 10.26
N THR A 92 10.42 -13.16 10.20
CA THR A 92 11.54 -12.32 10.69
C THR A 92 11.20 -11.73 12.05
N HIS A 93 11.95 -12.11 13.08
CA HIS A 93 11.66 -11.79 14.49
C HIS A 93 12.28 -10.46 15.01
N PHE A 94 12.83 -9.60 14.14
CA PHE A 94 13.63 -8.44 14.59
C PHE A 94 12.87 -7.10 14.65
N THR A 95 11.70 -7.00 14.04
CA THR A 95 10.92 -5.75 14.00
C THR A 95 9.45 -6.09 14.09
N GLU A 96 8.72 -5.38 14.93
CA GLU A 96 7.27 -5.55 15.05
C GLU A 96 6.56 -4.92 13.86
N VAL A 97 5.90 -5.73 13.05
CA VAL A 97 5.13 -5.28 11.88
C VAL A 97 3.64 -5.53 12.12
N ILE A 98 2.87 -4.46 12.23
CA ILE A 98 1.43 -4.50 12.46
C ILE A 98 0.72 -4.24 11.14
N PRO A 99 0.14 -5.27 10.50
CA PRO A 99 -0.61 -5.09 9.26
C PRO A 99 -1.97 -4.44 9.53
N ILE A 100 -2.31 -3.41 8.76
CA ILE A 100 -3.62 -2.76 8.77
C ILE A 100 -4.20 -2.92 7.36
N LEU A 101 -5.18 -3.80 7.22
CA LEU A 101 -5.79 -4.17 5.94
C LEU A 101 -7.28 -3.83 5.95
N PRO A 102 -7.69 -2.64 5.49
CA PRO A 102 -9.10 -2.30 5.36
C PRO A 102 -9.83 -3.20 4.37
N GLU A 103 -10.99 -3.70 4.75
CA GLU A 103 -11.86 -4.48 3.88
C GLU A 103 -12.98 -3.60 3.32
N PHE A 104 -13.00 -3.42 2.01
CA PHE A 104 -14.03 -2.61 1.35
C PHE A 104 -15.21 -3.48 0.93
N ARG A 105 -16.36 -3.27 1.58
CA ARG A 105 -17.62 -3.95 1.26
C ARG A 105 -18.27 -3.40 -0.02
N GLN A 106 -17.88 -2.20 -0.44
CA GLN A 106 -18.35 -1.54 -1.64
C GLN A 106 -17.19 -1.36 -2.62
N PRO A 107 -17.40 -1.55 -3.94
CA PRO A 107 -16.36 -1.28 -4.92
C PRO A 107 -16.03 0.22 -4.90
N VAL A 108 -14.73 0.54 -4.87
CA VAL A 108 -14.21 1.92 -4.92
C VAL A 108 -13.43 2.09 -6.21
N GLY A 109 -13.86 3.02 -7.04
CA GLY A 109 -13.15 3.37 -8.28
C GLY A 109 -12.06 4.43 -8.03
N ILE A 110 -11.06 4.46 -8.91
CA ILE A 110 -9.91 5.39 -8.80
C ILE A 110 -10.36 6.86 -8.75
N PHE A 111 -11.46 7.22 -9.43
CA PHE A 111 -11.98 8.59 -9.48
C PHE A 111 -13.26 8.78 -8.66
N ASP A 112 -13.61 7.83 -7.79
CA ASP A 112 -14.84 7.90 -6.99
C ASP A 112 -14.62 8.74 -5.72
N THR A 113 -14.45 10.05 -5.91
CA THR A 113 -14.21 11.00 -4.82
C THR A 113 -15.35 11.07 -3.79
N ARG A 114 -16.57 10.70 -4.16
CA ARG A 114 -17.72 10.66 -3.24
C ARG A 114 -17.58 9.59 -2.16
N LYS A 115 -16.74 8.56 -2.40
CA LYS A 115 -16.49 7.50 -1.44
C LYS A 115 -15.32 7.76 -0.51
N ILE A 116 -14.65 8.91 -0.61
CA ILE A 116 -13.54 9.26 0.29
C ILE A 116 -13.94 9.12 1.77
N PRO A 117 -15.08 9.65 2.26
CA PRO A 117 -15.47 9.47 3.67
C PRO A 117 -15.63 8.00 4.07
N TYR A 118 -16.18 7.17 3.16
CA TYR A 118 -16.32 5.73 3.37
C TYR A 118 -14.94 5.04 3.49
N VAL A 119 -14.01 5.37 2.60
CA VAL A 119 -12.65 4.81 2.61
C VAL A 119 -11.91 5.17 3.90
N ILE A 120 -12.03 6.42 4.35
CA ILE A 120 -11.45 6.88 5.63
C ILE A 120 -12.03 6.08 6.80
N GLU A 121 -13.34 5.87 6.83
CA GLU A 121 -13.99 5.14 7.92
C GLU A 121 -13.60 3.65 7.94
N GLU A 122 -13.47 3.00 6.78
CA GLU A 122 -13.00 1.60 6.73
C GLU A 122 -11.53 1.50 7.18
N GLY A 123 -10.68 2.46 6.81
CA GLY A 123 -9.31 2.55 7.31
C GLY A 123 -9.26 2.73 8.84
N ARG A 124 -10.09 3.62 9.39
CA ARG A 124 -10.23 3.81 10.84
C ARG A 124 -10.67 2.51 11.53
N ARG A 125 -11.69 1.84 10.98
CA ARG A 125 -12.23 0.58 11.52
C ARG A 125 -11.19 -0.53 11.53
N ALA A 126 -10.36 -0.63 10.49
CA ALA A 126 -9.27 -1.60 10.42
C ALA A 126 -8.16 -1.30 11.44
N ALA A 127 -7.86 -0.02 11.71
CA ALA A 127 -6.80 0.38 12.63
C ALA A 127 -7.20 0.26 14.12
N MET A 128 -8.47 0.50 14.46
CA MET A 128 -8.94 0.57 15.85
C MET A 128 -8.60 -0.66 16.71
N PRO A 129 -8.72 -1.92 16.24
CA PRO A 129 -8.38 -3.09 17.04
C PRO A 129 -6.90 -3.16 17.44
N HIS A 130 -6.01 -2.51 16.67
CA HIS A 130 -4.58 -2.51 16.93
C HIS A 130 -4.12 -1.41 17.91
N ILE A 131 -4.95 -0.40 18.17
CA ILE A 131 -4.58 0.75 19.02
C ILE A 131 -4.11 0.35 20.43
N PRO A 132 -4.79 -0.55 21.17
CA PRO A 132 -4.32 -0.95 22.49
C PRO A 132 -2.92 -1.58 22.46
N TYR A 133 -2.65 -2.42 21.46
CA TYR A 133 -1.36 -3.07 21.27
C TYR A 133 -0.26 -2.07 20.91
N ILE A 134 -0.55 -1.16 19.98
CA ILE A 134 0.38 -0.09 19.60
C ILE A 134 0.76 0.77 20.80
N ARG A 135 -0.21 1.16 21.62
CA ARG A 135 0.06 1.94 22.85
C ARG A 135 0.97 1.21 23.82
N LYS A 136 0.78 -0.10 23.98
CA LYS A 136 1.65 -0.92 24.82
C LYS A 136 3.09 -0.92 24.29
N LEU A 137 3.28 -1.18 23.00
CA LEU A 137 4.61 -1.17 22.36
C LEU A 137 5.31 0.20 22.51
N MET A 138 4.57 1.29 22.31
CA MET A 138 5.14 2.64 22.46
C MET A 138 5.53 2.96 23.90
N ALA A 139 4.90 2.36 24.89
CA ALA A 139 5.24 2.55 26.30
C ALA A 139 6.50 1.74 26.72
N GLU A 140 6.83 0.70 25.97
CA GLU A 140 7.98 -0.18 26.20
C GLU A 140 9.24 0.29 25.44
N VAL A 141 9.12 1.25 24.51
CA VAL A 141 10.26 1.84 23.80
C VAL A 141 10.89 2.90 24.71
N PRO A 142 12.14 2.70 25.19
CA PRO A 142 12.85 3.74 25.96
C PRO A 142 13.10 4.97 25.08
N ALA A 143 12.91 6.17 25.66
CA ALA A 143 13.14 7.46 25.04
C ALA A 143 14.60 7.66 24.59
#